data_95361630d453266d0df0d2b9766c72ad
#
_entry.id   95361630d453266d0df0d2b9766c72ad
#
_cell.length_a   1.000
_cell.length_b   1.000
_cell.length_c   1.000
_cell.angle_alpha   90.00
_cell.angle_beta   90.00
_cell.angle_gamma   90.00
#
_symmetry.space_group_name_H-M   'P 1'
#
loop_
_entity.id
_entity.type
_entity.pdbx_description
1 polymer ?
#
loop_
_entity_poly.entity_id
_entity_poly.type
_entity_poly.pdbx_seq_one_letter_code
_entity_poly.pdbx_strand_id
1 'polypeptide(L)'
;MLLLGTSRGLSGILRAAAAGVLLDLCSHGILMVGAKLYERGASIGQVIAFLVASPWNSFSLTLILIALIGFWWTMGFIVLSMVIAIIAGLIFDRLVNRGVLPGNENNIELPENFHFWSNARTGIQHTKFSASFIFSTLKQGIKESRMVMRWILFGILLAGLVRAFLSPETFGTWFGPTLAGLGLTVLVATIMEVCSEGSTPIAADLLTRANAPGNGFAFLMTGVSTDYTEIMVLKETTHSWKIAFFLPLLTVPQVLVVAWLLNVFA
;
A
#
# COMPACT_ATOMS: atom_id res chain seq x y z
N MET A 1 15.24 4.65 -8.51
CA MET A 1 15.63 4.17 -7.18
C MET A 1 16.64 5.09 -6.49
N LEU A 2 17.74 5.50 -7.14
CA LEU A 2 18.73 6.39 -6.52
C LEU A 2 18.20 7.80 -6.20
N LEU A 3 17.23 8.34 -6.98
CA LEU A 3 16.59 9.63 -6.68
C LEU A 3 15.78 9.64 -5.39
N LEU A 4 15.31 8.49 -4.93
CA LEU A 4 14.53 8.37 -3.71
C LEU A 4 15.42 8.34 -2.47
N GLY A 5 16.65 7.82 -2.58
CA GLY A 5 17.59 7.70 -1.45
C GLY A 5 18.40 8.95 -1.11
N THR A 6 18.54 9.91 -2.04
CA THR A 6 19.46 11.05 -1.89
C THR A 6 18.91 12.26 -1.16
N SER A 7 17.59 12.48 -1.14
CA SER A 7 16.98 13.62 -0.45
C SER A 7 16.43 13.17 0.90
N ARG A 8 17.11 13.50 1.99
CA ARG A 8 16.60 13.29 3.35
C ARG A 8 15.54 14.33 3.68
N GLY A 9 14.56 13.96 4.52
CA GLY A 9 13.49 14.84 4.98
C GLY A 9 12.24 14.84 4.10
N LEU A 10 11.44 15.90 4.20
CA LEU A 10 10.11 16.01 3.60
C LEU A 10 10.11 15.74 2.07
N SER A 11 11.08 16.31 1.35
CA SER A 11 11.13 16.13 -0.11
C SER A 11 11.40 14.68 -0.53
N GLY A 12 12.19 13.94 0.25
CA GLY A 12 12.43 12.52 0.03
C GLY A 12 11.20 11.67 0.29
N ILE A 13 10.48 11.97 1.36
CA ILE A 13 9.23 11.28 1.72
C ILE A 13 8.14 11.53 0.68
N LEU A 14 7.97 12.78 0.21
CA LEU A 14 7.02 13.12 -0.84
C LEU A 14 7.31 12.38 -2.16
N ARG A 15 8.58 12.30 -2.55
CA ARG A 15 8.98 11.54 -3.74
C ARG A 15 8.73 10.04 -3.57
N ALA A 16 9.00 9.50 -2.37
CA ALA A 16 8.76 8.10 -2.07
C ALA A 16 7.26 7.77 -2.11
N ALA A 17 6.41 8.59 -1.50
CA ALA A 17 4.96 8.43 -1.54
C ALA A 17 4.42 8.55 -2.99
N ALA A 18 4.87 9.55 -3.74
CA ALA A 18 4.48 9.71 -5.14
C ALA A 18 4.94 8.51 -6.01
N ALA A 19 6.14 7.99 -5.78
CA ALA A 19 6.62 6.81 -6.47
C ALA A 19 5.80 5.57 -6.09
N GLY A 20 5.38 5.43 -4.83
CA GLY A 20 4.49 4.38 -4.37
C GLY A 20 3.15 4.39 -5.12
N VAL A 21 2.55 5.56 -5.30
CA VAL A 21 1.28 5.70 -6.05
C VAL A 21 1.45 5.45 -7.55
N LEU A 22 2.59 5.84 -8.14
CA LEU A 22 2.80 5.76 -9.59
C LEU A 22 3.30 4.40 -10.08
N LEU A 23 3.92 3.61 -9.21
CA LEU A 23 4.43 2.30 -9.58
C LEU A 23 3.32 1.25 -9.49
N ASP A 24 3.00 0.67 -10.63
CA ASP A 24 2.04 -0.44 -10.75
C ASP A 24 2.71 -1.75 -10.29
N LEU A 25 2.70 -1.97 -8.98
CA LEU A 25 3.31 -3.15 -8.35
C LEU A 25 2.29 -3.84 -7.45
N CYS A 26 2.29 -5.18 -7.50
CA CYS A 26 1.55 -5.98 -6.52
C CYS A 26 2.15 -5.79 -5.11
N SER A 27 1.39 -6.12 -4.05
CA SER A 27 1.82 -6.00 -2.66
C SER A 27 3.19 -6.62 -2.38
N HIS A 28 3.47 -7.80 -2.91
CA HIS A 28 4.80 -8.43 -2.78
C HIS A 28 5.89 -7.69 -3.58
N GLY A 29 5.57 -7.20 -4.77
CA GLY A 29 6.51 -6.43 -5.59
C GLY A 29 6.94 -5.13 -4.92
N ILE A 30 5.99 -4.45 -4.27
CA ILE A 30 6.27 -3.20 -3.56
C ILE A 30 7.15 -3.42 -2.34
N LEU A 31 6.95 -4.53 -1.60
CA LEU A 31 7.81 -4.93 -0.48
C LEU A 31 9.25 -5.18 -0.94
N MET A 32 9.44 -5.90 -2.05
CA MET A 32 10.76 -6.15 -2.61
C MET A 32 11.45 -4.86 -3.04
N VAL A 33 10.72 -3.93 -3.65
CA VAL A 33 11.25 -2.62 -4.03
C VAL A 33 11.57 -1.79 -2.79
N GLY A 34 10.71 -1.79 -1.79
CA GLY A 34 10.95 -1.12 -0.50
C GLY A 34 12.21 -1.64 0.21
N ALA A 35 12.40 -2.96 0.25
CA ALA A 35 13.60 -3.58 0.78
C ALA A 35 14.86 -3.12 0.01
N LYS A 36 14.80 -3.10 -1.32
CA LYS A 36 15.89 -2.60 -2.16
C LYS A 36 16.15 -1.11 -2.01
N LEU A 37 15.14 -0.30 -1.74
CA LEU A 37 15.32 1.10 -1.40
C LEU A 37 16.07 1.26 -0.07
N TYR A 38 15.70 0.47 0.94
CA TYR A 38 16.39 0.44 2.23
C TYR A 38 17.86 0.03 2.09
N GLU A 39 18.13 -1.09 1.40
CA GLU A 39 19.51 -1.55 1.12
C GLU A 39 20.34 -0.50 0.37
N ARG A 40 19.68 0.40 -0.37
CA ARG A 40 20.34 1.49 -1.12
C ARG A 40 20.35 2.83 -0.38
N GLY A 41 20.15 2.82 0.92
CA GLY A 41 20.34 3.99 1.77
C GLY A 41 19.12 4.91 1.89
N ALA A 42 17.93 4.52 1.42
CA ALA A 42 16.73 5.28 1.69
C ALA A 42 16.44 5.32 3.20
N SER A 43 15.95 6.43 3.72
CA SER A 43 15.54 6.51 5.12
C SER A 43 14.37 5.58 5.41
N ILE A 44 14.22 5.17 6.67
CA ILE A 44 13.07 4.34 7.09
C ILE A 44 11.77 5.04 6.77
N GLY A 45 11.67 6.35 7.03
CA GLY A 45 10.49 7.14 6.70
C GLY A 45 10.15 7.14 5.20
N GLN A 46 11.16 7.16 4.32
CA GLN A 46 10.95 7.04 2.88
C GLN A 46 10.41 5.65 2.49
N VAL A 47 10.97 4.59 3.07
CA VAL A 47 10.52 3.21 2.82
C VAL A 47 9.08 3.03 3.28
N ILE A 48 8.75 3.48 4.49
CA ILE A 48 7.39 3.40 5.03
C ILE A 48 6.41 4.23 4.19
N ALA A 49 6.78 5.46 3.82
CA ALA A 49 5.92 6.29 2.96
C ALA A 49 5.67 5.65 1.60
N PHE A 50 6.68 5.01 1.02
CA PHE A 50 6.56 4.26 -0.22
C PHE A 50 5.61 3.06 -0.09
N LEU A 51 5.74 2.26 0.97
CA LEU A 51 4.91 1.09 1.23
C LEU A 51 3.45 1.48 1.51
N VAL A 52 3.21 2.43 2.41
CA VAL A 52 1.87 2.84 2.84
C VAL A 52 1.11 3.62 1.76
N ALA A 53 1.81 4.30 0.83
CA ALA A 53 1.16 5.01 -0.27
C ALA A 53 0.64 4.10 -1.38
N SER A 54 1.11 2.85 -1.44
CA SER A 54 0.94 1.98 -2.61
C SER A 54 0.07 0.73 -2.44
N PRO A 55 -0.66 0.52 -1.36
CA PRO A 55 -1.22 -0.81 -1.07
C PRO A 55 -2.25 -1.31 -2.09
N TRP A 56 -2.88 -0.42 -2.85
CA TRP A 56 -3.98 -0.75 -3.76
C TRP A 56 -4.00 0.19 -4.99
N ASN A 57 -2.87 0.81 -5.29
CA ASN A 57 -2.74 1.79 -6.37
C ASN A 57 -2.21 1.19 -7.68
N SER A 58 -2.42 -0.11 -7.93
CA SER A 58 -2.16 -0.62 -9.27
C SER A 58 -3.16 -0.04 -10.28
N PHE A 59 -2.73 0.18 -11.50
CA PHE A 59 -3.59 0.74 -12.54
C PHE A 59 -4.86 -0.11 -12.74
N SER A 60 -4.71 -1.43 -12.72
CA SER A 60 -5.82 -2.38 -12.81
C SER A 60 -6.79 -2.26 -11.64
N LEU A 61 -6.26 -2.18 -10.40
CA LEU A 61 -7.10 -2.02 -9.20
C LEU A 61 -7.78 -0.67 -9.15
N THR A 62 -7.10 0.40 -9.56
CA THR A 62 -7.70 1.73 -9.66
C THR A 62 -8.90 1.73 -10.62
N LEU A 63 -8.77 1.07 -11.78
CA LEU A 63 -9.89 0.94 -12.72
C LEU A 63 -11.04 0.11 -12.15
N ILE A 64 -10.74 -0.98 -11.45
CA ILE A 64 -11.76 -1.81 -10.77
C ILE A 64 -12.46 -1.01 -9.67
N LEU A 65 -11.72 -0.27 -8.86
CA LEU A 65 -12.30 0.59 -7.84
C LEU A 65 -13.19 1.67 -8.45
N ILE A 66 -12.74 2.35 -9.51
CA ILE A 66 -13.57 3.33 -10.22
C ILE A 66 -14.87 2.71 -10.72
N ALA A 67 -14.83 1.48 -11.24
CA ALA A 67 -16.00 0.77 -11.70
C ALA A 67 -16.96 0.37 -10.56
N LEU A 68 -16.43 0.05 -9.37
CA LEU A 68 -17.21 -0.42 -8.22
C LEU A 68 -17.76 0.69 -7.34
N ILE A 69 -16.96 1.72 -7.05
CA ILE A 69 -17.29 2.78 -6.08
C ILE A 69 -17.35 4.18 -6.72
N GLY A 70 -16.98 4.30 -7.98
CA GLY A 70 -16.98 5.55 -8.72
C GLY A 70 -15.65 6.33 -8.61
N PHE A 71 -15.47 7.26 -9.56
CA PHE A 71 -14.23 8.01 -9.71
C PHE A 71 -13.89 8.87 -8.48
N TRP A 72 -14.85 9.60 -7.93
CA TRP A 72 -14.60 10.55 -6.84
C TRP A 72 -14.18 9.86 -5.54
N TRP A 73 -14.81 8.75 -5.19
CA TRP A 73 -14.42 7.95 -4.02
C TRP A 73 -13.03 7.36 -4.18
N THR A 74 -12.73 6.82 -5.37
CA THR A 74 -11.41 6.24 -5.65
C THR A 74 -10.31 7.29 -5.54
N MET A 75 -10.51 8.47 -6.14
CA MET A 75 -9.53 9.56 -6.05
C MET A 75 -9.38 10.07 -4.61
N GLY A 76 -10.48 10.19 -3.87
CA GLY A 76 -10.44 10.55 -2.46
C GLY A 76 -9.62 9.56 -1.63
N PHE A 77 -9.81 8.27 -1.84
CA PHE A 77 -9.06 7.22 -1.16
C PHE A 77 -7.56 7.29 -1.48
N ILE A 78 -7.19 7.48 -2.74
CA ILE A 78 -5.79 7.63 -3.16
C ILE A 78 -5.14 8.85 -2.48
N VAL A 79 -5.81 9.99 -2.46
CA VAL A 79 -5.26 11.19 -1.82
C VAL A 79 -5.11 10.98 -0.32
N LEU A 80 -6.10 10.39 0.35
CA LEU A 80 -6.07 10.13 1.78
C LEU A 80 -4.98 9.12 2.15
N SER A 81 -4.79 8.05 1.36
CA SER A 81 -3.69 7.11 1.59
C SER A 81 -2.33 7.77 1.46
N MET A 82 -2.17 8.64 0.46
CA MET A 82 -0.93 9.40 0.27
C MET A 82 -0.66 10.35 1.46
N VAL A 83 -1.69 10.99 2.00
CA VAL A 83 -1.56 11.84 3.20
C VAL A 83 -1.12 11.01 4.41
N ILE A 84 -1.76 9.85 4.66
CA ILE A 84 -1.38 8.94 5.75
C ILE A 84 0.07 8.46 5.56
N ALA A 85 0.45 8.09 4.35
CA ALA A 85 1.80 7.64 4.03
C ALA A 85 2.86 8.71 4.32
N ILE A 86 2.60 9.97 3.95
CA ILE A 86 3.50 11.10 4.23
C ILE A 86 3.61 11.34 5.73
N ILE A 87 2.49 11.36 6.45
CA ILE A 87 2.47 11.55 7.91
C ILE A 87 3.21 10.42 8.61
N ALA A 88 2.94 9.16 8.24
CA ALA A 88 3.64 8.00 8.79
C ALA A 88 5.15 8.09 8.51
N GLY A 89 5.56 8.37 7.29
CA GLY A 89 6.97 8.53 6.93
C GLY A 89 7.67 9.63 7.75
N LEU A 90 7.02 10.78 7.93
CA LEU A 90 7.56 11.87 8.76
C LEU A 90 7.69 11.49 10.24
N ILE A 91 6.72 10.75 10.78
CA ILE A 91 6.77 10.27 12.16
C ILE A 91 7.93 9.28 12.32
N PHE A 92 8.09 8.35 11.38
CA PHE A 92 9.20 7.39 11.41
C PHE A 92 10.56 8.09 11.36
N ASP A 93 10.77 9.04 10.45
CA ASP A 93 12.03 9.81 10.39
C ASP A 93 12.29 10.60 11.69
N ARG A 94 11.24 11.16 12.30
CA ARG A 94 11.37 11.83 13.60
C ARG A 94 11.76 10.87 14.72
N LEU A 95 11.19 9.67 14.74
CA LEU A 95 11.51 8.64 15.75
C LEU A 95 12.96 8.15 15.60
N VAL A 96 13.43 8.00 14.36
CA VAL A 96 14.83 7.68 14.06
C VAL A 96 15.75 8.80 14.54
N ASN A 97 15.44 10.05 14.22
CA ASN A 97 16.23 11.21 14.62
C ASN A 97 16.29 11.41 16.15
N ARG A 98 15.26 10.92 16.88
CA ARG A 98 15.22 10.91 18.35
C ARG A 98 15.90 9.69 19.00
N GLY A 99 16.45 8.77 18.19
CA GLY A 99 17.07 7.56 18.68
C GLY A 99 16.11 6.49 19.23
N VAL A 100 14.79 6.63 19.02
CA VAL A 100 13.78 5.63 19.42
C VAL A 100 13.82 4.42 18.50
N LEU A 101 14.00 4.67 17.20
CA LEU A 101 14.16 3.64 16.18
C LEU A 101 15.60 3.65 15.64
N PRO A 102 16.14 2.48 15.28
CA PRO A 102 17.44 2.41 14.63
C PRO A 102 17.38 3.09 13.27
N GLY A 103 18.43 3.80 12.88
CA GLY A 103 18.58 4.38 11.55
C GLY A 103 18.96 3.33 10.51
N ASN A 104 18.92 3.73 9.24
CA ASN A 104 19.45 2.88 8.18
C ASN A 104 20.98 2.94 8.21
N GLU A 105 21.61 1.78 8.41
CA GLU A 105 23.07 1.65 8.43
C GLU A 105 23.68 1.60 7.01
N ASN A 106 22.86 1.36 5.98
CA ASN A 106 23.29 1.30 4.60
C ASN A 106 23.47 2.72 4.03
N ASN A 107 24.54 3.40 4.41
CA ASN A 107 24.88 4.69 3.82
C ASN A 107 25.64 4.46 2.50
N ILE A 108 24.93 4.53 1.38
CA ILE A 108 25.56 4.59 0.07
C ILE A 108 25.80 6.07 -0.26
N GLU A 109 27.05 6.50 -0.18
CA GLU A 109 27.46 7.79 -0.71
C GLU A 109 27.31 7.76 -2.22
N LEU A 110 26.45 8.62 -2.74
CA LEU A 110 26.33 8.76 -4.18
C LEU A 110 27.54 9.54 -4.70
N PRO A 111 28.08 9.17 -5.87
CA PRO A 111 29.08 9.96 -6.55
C PRO A 111 28.58 11.40 -6.72
N GLU A 112 29.38 12.40 -6.44
CA GLU A 112 29.04 13.83 -6.52
C GLU A 112 28.46 14.24 -7.89
N ASN A 113 28.73 13.47 -8.94
CA ASN A 113 28.27 13.70 -10.31
C ASN A 113 27.16 12.76 -10.78
N PHE A 114 26.28 12.27 -9.86
CA PHE A 114 25.19 11.40 -10.25
C PHE A 114 24.04 12.19 -10.90
N HIS A 115 23.97 12.14 -12.24
CA HIS A 115 22.86 12.68 -13.01
C HIS A 115 21.87 11.58 -13.41
N PHE A 116 20.73 11.54 -12.74
CA PHE A 116 19.70 10.51 -12.95
C PHE A 116 19.28 10.37 -14.42
N TRP A 117 18.94 11.48 -15.10
CA TRP A 117 18.49 11.46 -16.48
C TRP A 117 19.56 10.96 -17.45
N SER A 118 20.82 11.29 -17.22
CA SER A 118 21.94 10.78 -17.99
C SER A 118 22.06 9.27 -17.84
N ASN A 119 22.07 8.78 -16.60
CA ASN A 119 22.18 7.33 -16.32
C ASN A 119 20.94 6.53 -16.76
N ALA A 120 19.74 7.09 -16.60
CA ALA A 120 18.51 6.48 -17.08
C ALA A 120 18.50 6.36 -18.61
N ARG A 121 18.91 7.43 -19.32
CA ARG A 121 19.00 7.44 -20.78
C ARG A 121 20.04 6.40 -21.26
N THR A 122 21.19 6.33 -20.63
CA THR A 122 22.21 5.33 -20.95
C THR A 122 21.70 3.92 -20.67
N GLY A 123 21.01 3.68 -19.56
CA GLY A 123 20.38 2.40 -19.24
C GLY A 123 19.35 1.95 -20.29
N ILE A 124 18.49 2.87 -20.74
CA ILE A 124 17.49 2.59 -21.79
C ILE A 124 18.17 2.29 -23.12
N GLN A 125 19.22 3.05 -23.47
CA GLN A 125 19.97 2.84 -24.73
C GLN A 125 20.72 1.50 -24.75
N HIS A 126 21.17 1.01 -23.61
CA HIS A 126 21.86 -0.29 -23.49
C HIS A 126 20.88 -1.47 -23.37
N THR A 127 19.59 -1.22 -23.12
CA THR A 127 18.57 -2.27 -23.07
C THR A 127 18.24 -2.71 -24.50
N LYS A 128 18.73 -3.87 -24.90
CA LYS A 128 18.37 -4.47 -26.21
C LYS A 128 16.93 -5.00 -26.11
N PHE A 129 15.99 -4.28 -26.69
CA PHE A 129 14.63 -4.74 -26.91
C PHE A 129 14.62 -5.84 -27.99
N SER A 130 15.03 -7.03 -27.62
CA SER A 130 14.98 -8.20 -28.49
C SER A 130 13.57 -8.80 -28.50
N ALA A 131 13.13 -9.42 -29.61
CA ALA A 131 11.89 -10.18 -29.65
C ALA A 131 11.83 -11.25 -28.55
N SER A 132 12.96 -11.86 -28.21
CA SER A 132 13.10 -12.79 -27.09
C SER A 132 12.78 -12.12 -25.73
N PHE A 133 13.23 -10.90 -25.50
CA PHE A 133 12.93 -10.13 -24.30
C PHE A 133 11.44 -9.83 -24.18
N ILE A 134 10.81 -9.37 -25.27
CA ILE A 134 9.37 -9.09 -25.31
C ILE A 134 8.57 -10.38 -25.03
N PHE A 135 8.91 -11.49 -25.68
CA PHE A 135 8.23 -12.76 -25.50
C PHE A 135 8.40 -13.32 -24.09
N SER A 136 9.60 -13.23 -23.50
CA SER A 136 9.85 -13.66 -22.12
C SER A 136 9.08 -12.81 -21.12
N THR A 137 9.01 -11.50 -21.33
CA THR A 137 8.25 -10.56 -20.47
C THR A 137 6.75 -10.83 -20.58
N LEU A 138 6.21 -11.05 -21.77
CA LEU A 138 4.81 -11.43 -21.98
C LEU A 138 4.48 -12.77 -21.29
N LYS A 139 5.35 -13.77 -21.48
CA LYS A 139 5.18 -15.09 -20.84
C LYS A 139 5.20 -14.99 -19.32
N GLN A 140 6.09 -14.18 -18.77
CA GLN A 140 6.15 -13.92 -17.33
C GLN A 140 4.90 -13.17 -16.85
N GLY A 141 4.46 -12.14 -17.55
CA GLY A 141 3.21 -11.40 -17.25
C GLY A 141 1.99 -12.31 -17.24
N ILE A 142 1.84 -13.21 -18.24
CA ILE A 142 0.76 -14.20 -18.27
C ILE A 142 0.85 -15.18 -17.10
N LYS A 143 2.05 -15.59 -16.70
CA LYS A 143 2.24 -16.49 -15.55
C LYS A 143 1.85 -15.81 -14.25
N GLU A 144 2.23 -14.55 -14.07
CA GLU A 144 1.89 -13.75 -12.89
C GLU A 144 0.41 -13.38 -12.85
N SER A 145 -0.20 -13.07 -14.00
CA SER A 145 -1.64 -12.78 -14.08
C SER A 145 -2.52 -13.93 -13.59
N ARG A 146 -2.07 -15.18 -13.71
CA ARG A 146 -2.81 -16.34 -13.15
C ARG A 146 -2.90 -16.30 -11.63
N MET A 147 -1.86 -15.83 -10.95
CA MET A 147 -1.86 -15.69 -9.50
C MET A 147 -2.84 -14.57 -9.08
N VAL A 148 -2.75 -13.42 -9.71
CA VAL A 148 -3.67 -12.29 -9.50
C VAL A 148 -5.12 -12.71 -9.75
N MET A 149 -5.38 -13.39 -10.87
CA MET A 149 -6.72 -13.88 -11.22
C MET A 149 -7.30 -14.83 -10.16
N ARG A 150 -6.50 -15.73 -9.58
CA ARG A 150 -6.95 -16.62 -8.51
C ARG A 150 -7.39 -15.84 -7.27
N TRP A 151 -6.64 -14.81 -6.87
CA TRP A 151 -6.97 -13.99 -5.72
C TRP A 151 -8.18 -13.10 -5.96
N ILE A 152 -8.33 -12.53 -7.16
CA ILE A 152 -9.54 -11.81 -7.54
C ILE A 152 -10.77 -12.73 -7.49
N LEU A 153 -10.68 -13.94 -8.09
CA LEU A 153 -11.77 -14.90 -8.06
C LEU A 153 -12.10 -15.35 -6.62
N PHE A 154 -11.09 -15.54 -5.78
CA PHE A 154 -11.30 -15.84 -4.37
C PHE A 154 -12.00 -14.68 -3.64
N GLY A 155 -11.59 -13.44 -3.86
CA GLY A 155 -12.23 -12.26 -3.30
C GLY A 155 -13.68 -12.08 -3.77
N ILE A 156 -13.96 -12.32 -5.06
CA ILE A 156 -15.32 -12.29 -5.61
C ILE A 156 -16.17 -13.42 -5.00
N LEU A 157 -15.62 -14.63 -4.87
CA LEU A 157 -16.31 -15.76 -4.23
C LEU A 157 -16.63 -15.43 -2.78
N LEU A 158 -15.68 -14.88 -2.03
CA LEU A 158 -15.88 -14.50 -0.64
C LEU A 158 -16.92 -13.40 -0.49
N ALA A 159 -16.86 -12.36 -1.32
CA ALA A 159 -17.90 -11.32 -1.36
C ALA A 159 -19.27 -11.90 -1.74
N GLY A 160 -19.31 -12.85 -2.68
CA GLY A 160 -20.52 -13.58 -3.07
C GLY A 160 -21.10 -14.41 -1.91
N LEU A 161 -20.26 -15.08 -1.14
CA LEU A 161 -20.68 -15.82 0.06
C LEU A 161 -21.23 -14.86 1.12
N VAL A 162 -20.55 -13.77 1.39
CA VAL A 162 -21.06 -12.72 2.32
C VAL A 162 -22.42 -12.22 1.87
N ARG A 163 -22.60 -11.95 0.57
CA ARG A 163 -23.89 -11.52 0.00
C ARG A 163 -24.98 -12.59 0.10
N ALA A 164 -24.61 -13.87 -0.03
CA ALA A 164 -25.58 -14.98 0.02
C ALA A 164 -26.07 -15.27 1.45
N PHE A 165 -25.18 -15.14 2.45
CA PHE A 165 -25.49 -15.50 3.84
C PHE A 165 -25.91 -14.32 4.70
N LEU A 166 -25.49 -13.10 4.35
CA LEU A 166 -25.82 -11.89 5.11
C LEU A 166 -26.80 -11.02 4.31
N SER A 167 -27.98 -10.78 4.88
CA SER A 167 -28.90 -9.79 4.31
C SER A 167 -28.25 -8.39 4.34
N PRO A 168 -28.61 -7.49 3.42
CA PRO A 168 -28.09 -6.12 3.42
C PRO A 168 -28.29 -5.40 4.75
N GLU A 169 -29.42 -5.66 5.42
CA GLU A 169 -29.75 -5.08 6.73
C GLU A 169 -28.81 -5.56 7.83
N THR A 170 -28.59 -6.88 7.89
CA THR A 170 -27.64 -7.48 8.85
C THR A 170 -26.21 -6.99 8.59
N PHE A 171 -25.78 -6.95 7.32
CA PHE A 171 -24.48 -6.46 6.95
C PHE A 171 -24.30 -4.98 7.34
N GLY A 172 -25.28 -4.12 7.05
CA GLY A 172 -25.29 -2.72 7.46
C GLY A 172 -25.30 -2.51 8.97
N THR A 173 -25.95 -3.41 9.73
CA THR A 173 -25.96 -3.34 11.20
C THR A 173 -24.58 -3.64 11.79
N TRP A 174 -23.88 -4.64 11.27
CA TRP A 174 -22.56 -5.06 11.80
C TRP A 174 -21.43 -4.19 11.27
N PHE A 175 -21.45 -3.83 9.99
CA PHE A 175 -20.37 -3.11 9.31
C PHE A 175 -20.75 -1.67 8.93
N GLY A 176 -21.83 -1.14 9.50
CA GLY A 176 -22.29 0.22 9.25
C GLY A 176 -21.31 1.30 9.74
N PRO A 177 -21.62 2.59 9.49
CA PRO A 177 -20.75 3.73 9.77
C PRO A 177 -20.69 4.09 11.26
N THR A 178 -20.60 3.08 12.13
CA THR A 178 -20.48 3.20 13.57
C THR A 178 -19.07 2.90 14.04
N LEU A 179 -18.69 3.37 15.23
CA LEU A 179 -17.38 3.02 15.81
C LEU A 179 -17.22 1.51 16.02
N ALA A 180 -18.30 0.82 16.40
CA ALA A 180 -18.29 -0.64 16.54
C ALA A 180 -18.12 -1.34 15.18
N GLY A 181 -18.83 -0.87 14.15
CA GLY A 181 -18.69 -1.38 12.78
C GLY A 181 -17.30 -1.12 12.20
N LEU A 182 -16.73 0.06 12.46
CA LEU A 182 -15.37 0.39 12.06
C LEU A 182 -14.34 -0.52 12.77
N GLY A 183 -14.48 -0.71 14.09
CA GLY A 183 -13.62 -1.61 14.86
C GLY A 183 -13.69 -3.05 14.37
N LEU A 184 -14.91 -3.55 14.09
CA LEU A 184 -15.10 -4.88 13.51
C LEU A 184 -14.47 -4.99 12.12
N THR A 185 -14.61 -3.97 11.28
CA THR A 185 -14.00 -3.92 9.94
C THR A 185 -12.49 -4.03 10.02
N VAL A 186 -11.84 -3.27 10.91
CA VAL A 186 -10.39 -3.31 11.11
C VAL A 186 -9.94 -4.66 11.63
N LEU A 187 -10.67 -5.25 12.57
CA LEU A 187 -10.38 -6.60 13.09
C LEU A 187 -10.44 -7.65 11.97
N VAL A 188 -11.50 -7.61 11.18
CA VAL A 188 -11.67 -8.54 10.05
C VAL A 188 -10.59 -8.35 9.00
N ALA A 189 -10.25 -7.10 8.65
CA ALA A 189 -9.18 -6.80 7.71
C ALA A 189 -7.81 -7.36 8.17
N THR A 190 -7.52 -7.23 9.48
CA THR A 190 -6.27 -7.74 10.07
C THR A 190 -6.19 -9.27 10.06
N ILE A 191 -7.33 -9.96 10.28
CA ILE A 191 -7.35 -11.44 10.34
C ILE A 191 -7.35 -12.06 8.95
N MET A 192 -8.02 -11.41 8.00
CA MET A 192 -8.25 -12.01 6.67
C MET A 192 -7.01 -12.06 5.79
N GLU A 193 -6.04 -11.18 5.98
CA GLU A 193 -4.80 -11.10 5.18
C GLU A 193 -5.01 -11.36 3.68
N VAL A 194 -6.05 -10.78 3.11
CA VAL A 194 -6.37 -10.95 1.69
C VAL A 194 -5.61 -9.90 0.89
N CYS A 195 -4.99 -10.33 -0.21
CA CYS A 195 -4.29 -9.41 -1.11
C CYS A 195 -5.22 -8.27 -1.59
N SER A 196 -4.64 -7.17 -1.99
CA SER A 196 -5.37 -5.96 -2.43
C SER A 196 -6.42 -6.24 -3.50
N GLU A 197 -6.15 -7.17 -4.41
CA GLU A 197 -7.09 -7.59 -5.45
C GLU A 197 -8.33 -8.30 -4.87
N GLY A 198 -8.14 -9.13 -3.85
CA GLY A 198 -9.24 -9.86 -3.18
C GLY A 198 -10.02 -8.98 -2.21
N SER A 199 -9.39 -7.98 -1.58
CA SER A 199 -10.06 -7.07 -0.63
C SER A 199 -10.92 -6.01 -1.31
N THR A 200 -10.64 -5.68 -2.57
CA THR A 200 -11.36 -4.63 -3.32
C THR A 200 -12.88 -4.85 -3.41
N PRO A 201 -13.40 -6.04 -3.77
CA PRO A 201 -14.85 -6.26 -3.80
C PRO A 201 -15.51 -6.13 -2.43
N ILE A 202 -14.82 -6.53 -1.36
CA ILE A 202 -15.33 -6.44 0.02
C ILE A 202 -15.38 -4.96 0.44
N ALA A 203 -14.33 -4.19 0.15
CA ALA A 203 -14.32 -2.75 0.42
C ALA A 203 -15.42 -2.01 -0.34
N ALA A 204 -15.71 -2.40 -1.57
CA ALA A 204 -16.83 -1.86 -2.34
C ALA A 204 -18.17 -2.20 -1.71
N ASP A 205 -18.35 -3.40 -1.14
CA ASP A 205 -19.57 -3.76 -0.41
C ASP A 205 -19.73 -2.95 0.89
N LEU A 206 -18.67 -2.68 1.61
CA LEU A 206 -18.69 -1.82 2.79
C LEU A 206 -19.16 -0.40 2.44
N LEU A 207 -18.72 0.12 1.31
CA LEU A 207 -19.14 1.45 0.85
C LEU A 207 -20.59 1.43 0.33
N THR A 208 -20.95 0.47 -0.53
CA THR A 208 -22.22 0.50 -1.27
C THR A 208 -23.38 -0.14 -0.51
N ARG A 209 -23.17 -1.23 0.25
CA ARG A 209 -24.20 -1.97 0.98
C ARG A 209 -24.29 -1.57 2.45
N ALA A 210 -23.16 -1.36 3.12
CA ALA A 210 -23.17 -0.91 4.51
C ALA A 210 -23.28 0.63 4.62
N ASN A 211 -23.22 1.33 3.51
CA ASN A 211 -23.19 2.80 3.45
C ASN A 211 -22.13 3.40 4.39
N ALA A 212 -20.97 2.77 4.42
CA ALA A 212 -19.87 3.07 5.34
C ALA A 212 -18.56 3.26 4.55
N PRO A 213 -18.37 4.40 3.87
CA PRO A 213 -17.19 4.63 3.04
C PRO A 213 -15.90 4.63 3.85
N GLY A 214 -15.93 5.11 5.09
CA GLY A 214 -14.79 5.04 5.99
C GLY A 214 -14.40 3.60 6.32
N ASN A 215 -15.35 2.68 6.47
CA ASN A 215 -15.05 1.28 6.70
C ASN A 215 -14.41 0.64 5.47
N GLY A 216 -14.90 0.97 4.25
CA GLY A 216 -14.26 0.54 3.01
C GLY A 216 -12.81 1.01 2.90
N PHE A 217 -12.56 2.27 3.21
CA PHE A 217 -11.21 2.84 3.28
C PHE A 217 -10.34 2.16 4.34
N ALA A 218 -10.87 1.99 5.56
CA ALA A 218 -10.17 1.32 6.65
C ALA A 218 -9.82 -0.12 6.30
N PHE A 219 -10.72 -0.86 5.67
CA PHE A 219 -10.50 -2.24 5.26
C PHE A 219 -9.30 -2.35 4.31
N LEU A 220 -9.23 -1.48 3.29
CA LEU A 220 -8.14 -1.46 2.33
C LEU A 220 -6.81 -1.07 2.98
N MET A 221 -6.80 -0.02 3.81
CA MET A 221 -5.56 0.50 4.41
C MET A 221 -5.02 -0.38 5.55
N THR A 222 -5.92 -0.96 6.35
CA THR A 222 -5.52 -1.81 7.48
C THR A 222 -4.96 -3.14 6.97
N GLY A 223 -5.57 -3.74 5.96
CA GLY A 223 -5.10 -5.00 5.37
C GLY A 223 -3.63 -4.97 5.01
N VAL A 224 -3.13 -3.83 4.52
CA VAL A 224 -1.71 -3.65 4.18
C VAL A 224 -0.84 -3.30 5.38
N SER A 225 -1.37 -2.49 6.30
CA SER A 225 -0.57 -2.01 7.45
C SER A 225 -0.37 -3.06 8.54
N THR A 226 -1.22 -4.09 8.58
CA THR A 226 -1.22 -5.13 9.63
C THR A 226 -0.88 -6.51 9.09
N ASP A 227 -0.66 -6.66 7.78
CA ASP A 227 -0.30 -7.91 7.14
C ASP A 227 1.01 -8.48 7.76
N TYR A 228 0.94 -9.75 8.14
CA TYR A 228 2.08 -10.48 8.68
C TYR A 228 3.27 -10.49 7.73
N THR A 229 3.01 -10.61 6.42
CA THR A 229 4.06 -10.63 5.39
C THR A 229 4.83 -9.31 5.37
N GLU A 230 4.15 -8.17 5.49
CA GLU A 230 4.78 -6.85 5.53
C GLU A 230 5.61 -6.65 6.78
N ILE A 231 5.07 -7.04 7.94
CA ILE A 231 5.76 -6.98 9.22
C ILE A 231 7.04 -7.83 9.16
N MET A 232 6.97 -9.05 8.61
CA MET A 232 8.12 -9.94 8.50
C MET A 232 9.17 -9.44 7.52
N VAL A 233 8.76 -8.94 6.35
CA VAL A 233 9.71 -8.38 5.37
C VAL A 233 10.40 -7.13 5.92
N LEU A 234 9.67 -6.25 6.61
CA LEU A 234 10.28 -5.10 7.29
C LEU A 234 11.27 -5.54 8.37
N LYS A 235 10.91 -6.53 9.18
CA LYS A 235 11.80 -7.08 10.20
C LYS A 235 13.07 -7.67 9.58
N GLU A 236 12.95 -8.46 8.51
CA GLU A 236 14.11 -9.06 7.82
C GLU A 236 14.97 -7.98 7.16
N THR A 237 14.36 -6.99 6.52
CA THR A 237 15.08 -5.92 5.82
C THR A 237 15.80 -4.96 6.77
N THR A 238 15.14 -4.60 7.89
CA THR A 238 15.67 -3.61 8.83
C THR A 238 16.38 -4.22 10.05
N HIS A 239 16.35 -5.55 10.17
CA HIS A 239 16.80 -6.31 11.34
C HIS A 239 16.23 -5.82 12.67
N SER A 240 15.04 -5.16 12.65
CA SER A 240 14.44 -4.52 13.81
C SER A 240 12.95 -4.84 13.97
N TRP A 241 12.61 -5.57 15.01
CA TRP A 241 11.21 -5.77 15.42
C TRP A 241 10.49 -4.47 15.78
N LYS A 242 11.23 -3.49 16.30
CA LYS A 242 10.65 -2.18 16.66
C LYS A 242 10.08 -1.51 15.41
N ILE A 243 10.83 -1.45 14.31
CA ILE A 243 10.36 -0.82 13.07
C ILE A 243 9.12 -1.56 12.54
N ALA A 244 9.16 -2.89 12.52
CA ALA A 244 8.07 -3.72 12.01
C ALA A 244 6.76 -3.51 12.80
N PHE A 245 6.81 -3.50 14.14
CA PHE A 245 5.61 -3.28 14.96
C PHE A 245 5.17 -1.81 15.04
N PHE A 246 6.06 -0.86 14.83
CA PHE A 246 5.68 0.55 14.75
C PHE A 246 4.87 0.87 13.49
N LEU A 247 4.97 0.06 12.43
CA LEU A 247 4.14 0.24 11.23
C LEU A 247 2.65 0.20 11.57
N PRO A 248 2.06 -0.90 12.06
CA PRO A 248 0.65 -0.92 12.43
C PRO A 248 0.33 0.06 13.58
N LEU A 249 1.21 0.18 14.57
CA LEU A 249 1.00 1.06 15.72
C LEU A 249 0.81 2.53 15.33
N LEU A 250 1.47 2.99 14.29
CA LEU A 250 1.39 4.39 13.84
C LEU A 250 0.37 4.58 12.71
N THR A 251 0.19 3.60 11.83
CA THR A 251 -0.72 3.74 10.68
C THR A 251 -2.17 3.48 11.05
N VAL A 252 -2.47 2.45 11.85
CA VAL A 252 -3.85 2.08 12.20
C VAL A 252 -4.60 3.22 12.91
N PRO A 253 -4.04 3.94 13.89
CA PRO A 253 -4.73 5.09 14.50
C PRO A 253 -5.06 6.20 13.49
N GLN A 254 -4.16 6.48 12.54
CA GLN A 254 -4.39 7.46 11.48
C GLN A 254 -5.53 7.02 10.55
N VAL A 255 -5.52 5.75 10.16
CA VAL A 255 -6.57 5.13 9.34
C VAL A 255 -7.93 5.22 10.05
N LEU A 256 -7.98 4.89 11.35
CA LEU A 256 -9.21 4.96 12.15
C LEU A 256 -9.77 6.38 12.21
N VAL A 257 -8.92 7.39 12.43
CA VAL A 257 -9.36 8.80 12.46
C VAL A 257 -9.91 9.21 11.09
N VAL A 258 -9.21 8.93 10.01
CA VAL A 258 -9.66 9.27 8.65
C VAL A 258 -10.95 8.53 8.29
N ALA A 259 -11.04 7.24 8.60
CA ALA A 259 -12.22 6.44 8.34
C ALA A 259 -13.44 6.92 9.14
N TRP A 260 -13.25 7.28 10.40
CA TRP A 260 -14.32 7.86 11.20
C TRP A 260 -14.82 9.19 10.61
N LEU A 261 -13.90 10.07 10.19
CA LEU A 261 -14.26 11.32 9.51
C LEU A 261 -15.04 11.06 8.22
N LEU A 262 -14.58 10.11 7.40
CA LEU A 262 -15.31 9.73 6.18
C LEU A 262 -16.73 9.24 6.46
N ASN A 263 -16.93 8.48 7.53
CA ASN A 263 -18.25 8.00 7.93
C ASN A 263 -19.17 9.10 8.48
N VAL A 264 -18.61 10.16 9.05
CA VAL A 264 -19.39 11.28 9.62
C VAL A 264 -19.79 12.28 8.52
N PHE A 265 -18.93 12.48 7.51
CA PHE A 265 -19.12 13.52 6.49
C PHE A 265 -19.65 12.98 5.16
N ALA A 266 -19.80 11.66 4.98
CA ALA A 266 -20.38 11.03 3.82
C ALA A 266 -21.88 10.78 4.03
#